data_0d50e2d53995a4b2c7d9916265b2d199
#
_entry.id   0d50e2d53995a4b2c7d9916265b2d199
#
_cell.length_a   1.000
_cell.length_b   1.000
_cell.length_c   1.000
_cell.angle_alpha   90.00
_cell.angle_beta   90.00
_cell.angle_gamma   90.00
#
_symmetry.space_group_name_H-M   'P 1'
#
loop_
_entity.id
_entity.type
_entity.pdbx_description
1 polymer ?
#
loop_
_entity_poly.entity_id
_entity_poly.type
_entity_poly.pdbx_seq_one_letter_code
_entity_poly.pdbx_strand_id
1 'polypeptide(L)'
;MEVIFEIEYRTEWGQRLVWCSGERRIAMEYRSDGVWRCRTTLAAGDVEYGYEVEADGRTIRREWRPHRQVIPQRGAERMSVCDRWSDRPTDAPFYTSAFTRAIFARPADGKPFDEGQGRLELQVEAPTVRPDEVLAIAGNAPELGGWQRFVALDDSDFPL
;
A
#
# COMPACT_ATOMS: atom_id res chain seq x y z
N MET A 1 -8.27 -15.99 13.70
CA MET A 1 -7.28 -15.00 14.22
C MET A 1 -7.94 -13.65 14.34
N GLU A 2 -7.67 -12.90 15.41
CA GLU A 2 -8.06 -11.49 15.50
C GLU A 2 -7.13 -10.64 14.62
N VAL A 3 -7.70 -9.83 13.72
CA VAL A 3 -6.94 -8.92 12.87
C VAL A 3 -7.38 -7.49 13.14
N ILE A 4 -6.40 -6.63 13.35
CA ILE A 4 -6.59 -5.19 13.52
C ILE A 4 -6.12 -4.52 12.24
N PHE A 5 -7.01 -3.81 11.59
CA PHE A 5 -6.69 -2.98 10.43
C PHE A 5 -6.60 -1.52 10.86
N GLU A 6 -5.53 -0.87 10.45
CA GLU A 6 -5.29 0.56 10.66
C GLU A 6 -4.98 1.22 9.33
N ILE A 7 -5.53 2.40 9.14
CA ILE A 7 -5.27 3.22 7.96
C ILE A 7 -5.28 4.70 8.35
N GLU A 8 -4.31 5.44 7.82
CA GLU A 8 -4.30 6.88 7.91
C GLU A 8 -5.09 7.49 6.75
N TYR A 9 -6.16 8.22 7.08
CA TYR A 9 -6.98 8.92 6.10
C TYR A 9 -7.66 10.13 6.73
N ARG A 10 -7.55 11.29 6.10
CA ARG A 10 -8.23 12.51 6.54
C ARG A 10 -9.64 12.56 6.00
N THR A 11 -10.61 12.54 6.90
CA THR A 11 -12.03 12.70 6.58
C THR A 11 -12.50 14.11 6.93
N GLU A 12 -13.58 14.53 6.31
CA GLU A 12 -14.32 15.73 6.69
C GLU A 12 -15.33 15.40 7.80
N TRP A 13 -15.88 16.45 8.41
CA TRP A 13 -16.93 16.29 9.41
C TRP A 13 -18.15 15.54 8.82
N GLY A 14 -18.66 14.56 9.56
CA GLY A 14 -19.79 13.72 9.12
C GLY A 14 -19.39 12.53 8.25
N GLN A 15 -18.09 12.38 7.90
CA GLN A 15 -17.58 11.23 7.17
C GLN A 15 -17.00 10.18 8.13
N ARG A 16 -17.00 8.93 7.69
CA ARG A 16 -16.34 7.82 8.39
C ARG A 16 -15.71 6.85 7.39
N LEU A 17 -14.70 6.12 7.82
CA LEU A 17 -14.17 4.99 7.07
C LEU A 17 -14.92 3.70 7.39
N VAL A 18 -15.05 2.87 6.36
CA VAL A 18 -15.64 1.54 6.43
C VAL A 18 -14.67 0.55 5.80
N TRP A 19 -14.28 -0.48 6.54
CA TRP A 19 -13.55 -1.63 6.02
C TRP A 19 -14.52 -2.59 5.34
N CYS A 20 -14.18 -3.07 4.14
CA CYS A 20 -15.05 -3.91 3.31
C CYS A 20 -14.30 -5.14 2.81
N SER A 21 -14.91 -6.33 2.92
CA SER A 21 -14.41 -7.57 2.32
C SER A 21 -15.60 -8.44 1.89
N GLY A 22 -15.78 -8.61 0.59
CA GLY A 22 -17.00 -9.21 0.06
C GLY A 22 -18.24 -8.44 0.51
N GLU A 23 -19.18 -9.13 1.12
CA GLU A 23 -20.42 -8.51 1.67
C GLU A 23 -20.23 -7.91 3.08
N ARG A 24 -19.11 -8.19 3.74
CA ARG A 24 -18.84 -7.66 5.09
C ARG A 24 -18.43 -6.21 5.01
N ARG A 25 -19.09 -5.40 5.84
CA ARG A 25 -18.79 -3.98 6.02
C ARG A 25 -18.65 -3.69 7.52
N ILE A 26 -17.55 -3.07 7.92
CA ILE A 26 -17.26 -2.74 9.31
C ILE A 26 -16.92 -1.26 9.38
N ALA A 27 -17.74 -0.50 10.10
CA ALA A 27 -17.42 0.90 10.39
C ALA A 27 -16.16 0.96 11.25
N MET A 28 -15.22 1.81 10.84
CA MET A 28 -13.97 1.98 11.57
C MET A 28 -14.13 3.03 12.67
N GLU A 29 -13.30 2.90 13.69
CA GLU A 29 -13.22 3.86 14.79
C GLU A 29 -12.09 4.86 14.49
N TYR A 30 -12.40 6.14 14.56
CA TYR A 30 -11.40 7.20 14.55
C TYR A 30 -10.59 7.18 15.85
N ARG A 31 -9.27 7.28 15.76
CA ARG A 31 -8.38 7.32 16.92
C ARG A 31 -7.83 8.73 17.16
N SER A 32 -6.84 9.12 16.38
CA SER A 32 -6.20 10.44 16.45
C SER A 32 -5.44 10.66 15.14
N ASP A 33 -5.14 11.90 14.83
CA ASP A 33 -4.25 12.29 13.73
C ASP A 33 -4.58 11.66 12.36
N GLY A 34 -5.87 11.42 12.12
CA GLY A 34 -6.33 10.80 10.87
C GLY A 34 -6.27 9.27 10.87
N VAL A 35 -5.90 8.63 11.96
CA VAL A 35 -5.83 7.17 12.05
C VAL A 35 -7.19 6.56 12.32
N TRP A 36 -7.59 5.63 11.50
CA TRP A 36 -8.80 4.83 11.62
C TRP A 36 -8.45 3.38 11.90
N ARG A 37 -9.24 2.73 12.74
CA ARG A 37 -9.00 1.35 13.16
C ARG A 37 -10.28 0.54 13.15
N CYS A 38 -10.21 -0.72 12.71
CA CYS A 38 -11.23 -1.72 12.99
C CYS A 38 -10.61 -3.03 13.44
N ARG A 39 -11.42 -3.86 14.08
CA ARG A 39 -11.04 -5.22 14.53
C ARG A 39 -12.03 -6.21 13.96
N THR A 40 -11.50 -7.32 13.49
CA THR A 40 -12.34 -8.41 12.99
C THR A 40 -11.66 -9.74 13.18
N THR A 41 -12.44 -10.82 13.22
CA THR A 41 -11.91 -12.18 13.20
C THR A 41 -11.96 -12.71 11.77
N LEU A 42 -10.81 -13.18 11.30
CA LEU A 42 -10.65 -13.77 9.97
C LEU A 42 -10.16 -15.22 10.09
N ALA A 43 -10.61 -16.05 9.14
CA ALA A 43 -10.06 -17.39 8.93
C ALA A 43 -8.66 -17.29 8.34
N ALA A 44 -7.89 -18.38 8.46
CA ALA A 44 -6.62 -18.49 7.73
C ALA A 44 -6.86 -18.56 6.22
N GLY A 45 -5.98 -17.96 5.45
CA GLY A 45 -6.06 -17.89 3.99
C GLY A 45 -5.93 -16.49 3.45
N ASP A 46 -6.13 -16.35 2.15
CA ASP A 46 -6.06 -15.08 1.46
C ASP A 46 -7.34 -14.28 1.69
N VAL A 47 -7.18 -13.02 2.04
CA VAL A 47 -8.27 -12.07 2.24
C VAL A 47 -8.06 -10.88 1.33
N GLU A 48 -9.07 -10.58 0.51
CA GLU A 48 -9.16 -9.35 -0.26
C GLU A 48 -10.13 -8.40 0.44
N TYR A 49 -9.71 -7.15 0.61
CA TYR A 49 -10.48 -6.14 1.31
C TYR A 49 -10.15 -4.74 0.79
N GLY A 50 -10.90 -3.75 1.19
CA GLY A 50 -10.66 -2.34 0.85
C GLY A 50 -11.35 -1.42 1.82
N TYR A 51 -11.20 -0.12 1.57
CA TYR A 51 -11.76 0.92 2.40
C TYR A 51 -12.70 1.81 1.59
N GLU A 52 -13.74 2.28 2.25
CA GLU A 52 -14.69 3.22 1.68
C GLU A 52 -14.89 4.40 2.64
N VAL A 53 -15.12 5.58 2.09
CA VAL A 53 -15.58 6.74 2.84
C VAL A 53 -17.08 6.80 2.74
N GLU A 54 -17.75 6.87 3.87
CA GLU A 54 -19.20 6.99 3.99
C GLU A 54 -19.57 8.34 4.59
N ALA A 55 -20.61 8.95 4.03
CA ALA A 55 -21.30 10.10 4.59
C ALA A 55 -22.82 9.89 4.46
N ASP A 56 -23.59 10.22 5.49
CA ASP A 56 -25.05 10.09 5.53
C ASP A 56 -25.56 8.69 5.09
N GLY A 57 -24.80 7.64 5.47
CA GLY A 57 -25.14 6.26 5.15
C GLY A 57 -24.91 5.87 3.69
N ARG A 58 -24.20 6.69 2.92
CA ARG A 58 -23.89 6.44 1.52
C ARG A 58 -22.37 6.41 1.31
N THR A 59 -21.87 5.48 0.51
CA THR A 59 -20.47 5.50 0.06
C THR A 59 -20.27 6.66 -0.90
N ILE A 60 -19.39 7.59 -0.53
CA ILE A 60 -19.04 8.78 -1.33
C ILE A 60 -17.69 8.63 -2.02
N ARG A 61 -16.81 7.76 -1.50
CA ARG A 61 -15.51 7.47 -2.08
C ARG A 61 -15.12 6.02 -1.80
N ARG A 62 -14.43 5.41 -2.73
CA ARG A 62 -13.93 4.04 -2.63
C ARG A 62 -12.49 4.00 -3.11
N GLU A 63 -11.66 3.15 -2.52
CA GLU A 63 -10.32 2.91 -3.01
C GLU A 63 -10.31 2.38 -4.44
N TRP A 64 -9.23 2.72 -5.14
CA TRP A 64 -9.02 2.27 -6.51
C TRP A 64 -8.73 0.78 -6.60
N ARG A 65 -7.93 0.23 -5.67
CA ARG A 65 -7.52 -1.17 -5.66
C ARG A 65 -7.81 -1.81 -4.32
N PRO A 66 -8.27 -3.05 -4.30
CA PRO A 66 -8.35 -3.80 -3.05
C PRO A 66 -6.95 -4.15 -2.54
N HIS A 67 -6.84 -4.24 -1.23
CA HIS A 67 -5.71 -4.81 -0.54
C HIS A 67 -5.82 -6.34 -0.50
N ARG A 68 -4.68 -7.00 -0.35
CA ARG A 68 -4.61 -8.45 -0.16
C ARG A 68 -3.72 -8.77 1.01
N GLN A 69 -4.19 -9.63 1.89
CA GLN A 69 -3.46 -10.07 3.06
C GLN A 69 -3.59 -11.58 3.23
N VAL A 70 -2.49 -12.23 3.57
CA VAL A 70 -2.48 -13.65 3.93
C VAL A 70 -2.61 -13.76 5.44
N ILE A 71 -3.66 -14.43 5.90
CA ILE A 71 -3.88 -14.72 7.31
C ILE A 71 -3.25 -16.08 7.61
N PRO A 72 -2.21 -16.15 8.46
CA PRO A 72 -1.51 -17.40 8.71
C PRO A 72 -2.38 -18.41 9.47
N GLN A 73 -2.17 -19.71 9.20
CA GLN A 73 -2.88 -20.80 9.88
C GLN A 73 -2.38 -21.01 11.32
N ARG A 74 -1.12 -20.70 11.57
CA ARG A 74 -0.45 -20.84 12.87
C ARG A 74 0.36 -19.59 13.17
N GLY A 75 0.47 -19.23 14.42
CA GLY A 75 1.25 -18.07 14.84
C GLY A 75 0.59 -17.30 15.97
N ALA A 76 0.72 -16.00 15.95
CA ALA A 76 0.16 -15.13 16.97
C ALA A 76 -1.37 -15.17 16.98
N GLU A 77 -1.97 -14.98 18.15
CA GLU A 77 -3.42 -14.88 18.30
C GLU A 77 -3.99 -13.63 17.64
N ARG A 78 -3.15 -12.63 17.44
CA ARG A 78 -3.50 -11.31 16.90
C ARG A 78 -2.51 -10.87 15.83
N MET A 79 -3.01 -10.21 14.80
CA MET A 79 -2.26 -9.60 13.72
C MET A 79 -2.68 -8.14 13.56
N SER A 80 -1.72 -7.24 13.32
CA SER A 80 -1.99 -5.85 12.95
C SER A 80 -1.56 -5.62 11.51
N VAL A 81 -2.39 -4.93 10.75
CA VAL A 81 -2.16 -4.55 9.36
C VAL A 81 -2.29 -3.03 9.29
N CYS A 82 -1.24 -2.36 8.83
CA CYS A 82 -1.22 -0.92 8.64
C CYS A 82 -1.22 -0.62 7.15
N ASP A 83 -2.30 -0.06 6.67
CA ASP A 83 -2.52 0.23 5.27
C ASP A 83 -2.40 1.72 4.95
N ARG A 84 -2.22 2.01 3.68
CA ARG A 84 -2.34 3.34 3.12
C ARG A 84 -3.46 3.34 2.09
N TRP A 85 -4.17 4.47 2.01
CA TRP A 85 -5.24 4.63 1.03
C TRP A 85 -4.72 4.46 -0.39
N SER A 86 -5.31 3.50 -1.11
CA SER A 86 -4.97 3.20 -2.50
C SER A 86 -5.87 3.99 -3.43
N ASP A 87 -5.55 5.25 -3.64
CA ASP A 87 -6.27 6.09 -4.59
C ASP A 87 -5.32 6.63 -5.66
N ARG A 88 -5.81 6.74 -6.89
CA ARG A 88 -5.19 7.61 -7.87
C ARG A 88 -5.88 8.97 -7.74
N PRO A 89 -5.20 9.99 -7.26
CA PRO A 89 -5.76 11.32 -7.30
C PRO A 89 -6.04 11.67 -8.77
N THR A 90 -7.28 11.97 -9.10
CA THR A 90 -7.67 12.40 -10.45
C THR A 90 -6.98 13.70 -10.86
N ASP A 91 -6.47 14.41 -9.90
CA ASP A 91 -5.73 15.68 -10.00
C ASP A 91 -4.20 15.51 -9.97
N ALA A 92 -3.66 14.29 -9.89
CA ALA A 92 -2.24 14.02 -9.94
C ALA A 92 -1.87 13.29 -11.25
N PRO A 93 -1.86 13.97 -12.40
CA PRO A 93 -1.55 13.38 -13.70
C PRO A 93 -0.13 12.79 -13.77
N PHE A 94 0.79 13.26 -12.92
CA PHE A 94 2.16 12.77 -12.84
C PHE A 94 2.30 11.29 -12.47
N TYR A 95 1.28 10.70 -11.85
CA TYR A 95 1.26 9.26 -11.50
C TYR A 95 0.50 8.40 -12.53
N THR A 96 0.03 9.00 -13.61
CA THR A 96 -0.59 8.23 -14.70
C THR A 96 0.49 7.53 -15.53
N SER A 97 0.14 6.37 -16.10
CA SER A 97 1.07 5.64 -16.98
C SER A 97 1.54 6.47 -18.20
N ALA A 98 0.75 7.46 -18.62
CA ALA A 98 1.14 8.39 -19.67
C ALA A 98 2.34 9.24 -19.27
N PHE A 99 2.36 9.75 -18.04
CA PHE A 99 3.49 10.52 -17.53
C PHE A 99 4.69 9.62 -17.19
N THR A 100 4.47 8.56 -16.41
CA THR A 100 5.57 7.71 -15.93
C THR A 100 6.21 6.89 -17.05
N ARG A 101 5.45 6.51 -18.09
CA ARG A 101 5.96 5.68 -19.19
C ARG A 101 6.28 6.44 -20.46
N ALA A 102 5.66 7.58 -20.72
CA ALA A 102 5.87 8.33 -21.94
C ALA A 102 6.73 9.59 -21.74
N ILE A 103 6.48 10.38 -20.69
CA ILE A 103 7.17 11.66 -20.49
C ILE A 103 8.42 11.47 -19.65
N PHE A 104 8.37 10.67 -18.59
CA PHE A 104 9.50 10.45 -17.68
C PHE A 104 10.22 9.12 -17.91
N ALA A 105 9.72 8.26 -18.83
CA ALA A 105 10.44 7.04 -19.18
C ALA A 105 11.75 7.43 -19.88
N ARG A 106 12.87 7.25 -19.18
CA ARG A 106 14.16 7.19 -19.85
C ARG A 106 14.20 5.94 -20.72
N PRO A 107 14.71 6.01 -21.97
CA PRO A 107 15.03 4.81 -22.71
C PRO A 107 15.91 3.95 -21.81
N ALA A 108 15.48 2.72 -21.52
CA ALA A 108 16.36 1.77 -20.88
C ALA A 108 17.61 1.72 -21.73
N ASP A 109 18.75 2.15 -21.18
CA ASP A 109 20.03 1.99 -21.84
C ASP A 109 20.14 0.50 -22.16
N GLY A 110 20.01 0.19 -23.45
CA GLY A 110 19.86 -1.19 -23.96
C GLY A 110 21.12 -2.02 -23.75
N LYS A 111 21.50 -2.21 -22.50
CA LYS A 111 22.44 -3.25 -22.13
C LYS A 111 21.74 -4.59 -22.27
N PRO A 112 22.22 -5.48 -23.14
CA PRO A 112 21.62 -6.78 -23.31
C PRO A 112 21.59 -7.50 -21.94
N PHE A 113 20.45 -8.08 -21.61
CA PHE A 113 20.35 -8.99 -20.49
C PHE A 113 21.38 -10.12 -20.68
N ASP A 114 22.20 -10.35 -19.68
CA ASP A 114 23.06 -11.52 -19.63
C ASP A 114 22.14 -12.75 -19.48
N GLU A 115 22.10 -13.60 -20.52
CA GLU A 115 21.25 -14.79 -20.58
C GLU A 115 21.72 -15.81 -19.53
N GLY A 116 21.37 -15.64 -18.29
CA GLY A 116 21.74 -16.58 -17.21
C GLY A 116 21.59 -16.03 -15.81
N GLN A 117 21.46 -14.73 -15.65
CA GLN A 117 21.15 -14.11 -14.36
C GLN A 117 19.79 -13.44 -14.43
N GLY A 118 18.82 -13.97 -13.69
CA GLY A 118 17.54 -13.32 -13.53
C GLY A 118 17.73 -11.95 -12.88
N ARG A 119 17.22 -10.89 -13.51
CA ARG A 119 17.19 -9.54 -12.94
C ARG A 119 15.76 -9.25 -12.48
N LEU A 120 15.62 -8.84 -11.23
CA LEU A 120 14.36 -8.30 -10.69
C LEU A 120 14.53 -6.79 -10.55
N GLU A 121 13.69 -6.04 -11.22
CA GLU A 121 13.57 -4.60 -11.05
C GLU A 121 12.32 -4.29 -10.23
N LEU A 122 12.53 -3.59 -9.12
CA LEU A 122 11.46 -3.18 -8.21
C LEU A 122 11.29 -1.67 -8.34
N GLN A 123 10.12 -1.27 -8.81
CA GLN A 123 9.75 0.14 -8.90
C GLN A 123 8.65 0.42 -7.86
N VAL A 124 8.87 1.43 -7.03
CA VAL A 124 7.95 1.81 -5.97
C VAL A 124 7.56 3.29 -6.16
N GLU A 125 6.28 3.54 -6.32
CA GLU A 125 5.74 4.91 -6.32
C GLU A 125 5.52 5.34 -4.87
N ALA A 126 6.31 6.29 -4.38
CA ALA A 126 6.23 6.78 -3.00
C ALA A 126 6.22 8.32 -2.95
N PRO A 127 5.11 8.96 -3.38
CA PRO A 127 5.03 10.42 -3.55
C PRO A 127 5.15 11.23 -2.25
N THR A 128 5.11 10.57 -1.11
CA THR A 128 5.11 11.22 0.21
C THR A 128 6.42 11.07 0.97
N VAL A 129 7.48 10.54 0.32
CA VAL A 129 8.82 10.45 0.93
C VAL A 129 9.38 11.86 1.09
N ARG A 130 9.81 12.19 2.30
CA ARG A 130 10.41 13.49 2.61
C ARG A 130 11.88 13.50 2.18
N PRO A 131 12.49 14.68 2.01
CA PRO A 131 13.90 14.78 1.64
C PRO A 131 14.89 14.16 2.62
N ASP A 132 14.48 13.97 3.86
CA ASP A 132 15.27 13.34 4.94
C ASP A 132 14.94 11.84 5.15
N GLU A 133 14.04 11.28 4.36
CA GLU A 133 13.64 9.88 4.40
C GLU A 133 14.24 9.12 3.22
N VAL A 134 14.55 7.86 3.44
CA VAL A 134 15.06 6.93 2.42
C VAL A 134 14.09 5.78 2.29
N LEU A 135 13.65 5.52 1.08
CA LEU A 135 12.87 4.32 0.80
C LEU A 135 13.80 3.12 0.71
N ALA A 136 13.46 2.05 1.42
CA ALA A 136 14.26 0.85 1.47
C ALA A 136 13.42 -0.41 1.41
N ILE A 137 14.02 -1.48 0.93
CA ILE A 137 13.43 -2.82 0.90
C ILE A 137 14.18 -3.76 1.81
N ALA A 138 13.48 -4.71 2.42
CA ALA A 138 14.07 -5.82 3.16
C ALA A 138 13.33 -7.12 2.84
N GLY A 139 14.03 -8.22 2.86
CA GLY A 139 13.47 -9.54 2.56
C GLY A 139 14.37 -10.68 3.00
N ASN A 140 13.91 -11.91 2.83
CA ASN A 140 14.65 -13.13 3.22
C ASN A 140 15.81 -13.47 2.26
N ALA A 141 15.74 -13.02 1.02
CA ALA A 141 16.82 -13.25 0.05
C ALA A 141 18.08 -12.47 0.47
N PRO A 142 19.30 -13.02 0.23
CA PRO A 142 20.55 -12.32 0.52
C PRO A 142 20.63 -10.93 -0.11
N GLU A 143 20.14 -10.79 -1.33
CA GLU A 143 20.06 -9.55 -2.11
C GLU A 143 19.16 -8.50 -1.44
N LEU A 144 18.15 -8.95 -0.71
CA LEU A 144 17.20 -8.10 0.05
C LEU A 144 17.62 -7.96 1.53
N GLY A 145 18.83 -8.35 1.88
CA GLY A 145 19.43 -8.17 3.21
C GLY A 145 19.12 -9.26 4.24
N GLY A 146 18.42 -10.35 3.87
CA GLY A 146 18.17 -11.51 4.73
C GLY A 146 17.45 -11.18 6.05
N TRP A 147 16.59 -10.19 6.06
CA TRP A 147 15.92 -9.62 7.25
C TRP A 147 16.85 -9.02 8.32
N GLN A 148 18.15 -8.92 8.04
CA GLN A 148 19.15 -8.36 8.97
C GLN A 148 19.56 -6.94 8.62
N ARG A 149 19.33 -6.55 7.38
CA ARG A 149 19.61 -5.21 6.86
C ARG A 149 18.56 -4.83 5.83
N PHE A 150 18.44 -3.56 5.56
CA PHE A 150 17.65 -3.04 4.45
C PHE A 150 18.55 -2.65 3.27
N VAL A 151 17.99 -2.65 2.07
CA VAL A 151 18.60 -2.17 0.85
C VAL A 151 17.88 -0.88 0.45
N ALA A 152 18.60 0.23 0.45
CA ALA A 152 18.04 1.50 0.01
C ALA A 152 17.67 1.44 -1.48
N LEU A 153 16.54 1.97 -1.85
CA LEU A 153 16.17 2.17 -3.24
C LEU A 153 16.83 3.44 -3.75
N ASP A 154 17.26 3.39 -5.01
CA ASP A 154 17.86 4.52 -5.69
C ASP A 154 16.74 5.49 -6.11
N ASP A 155 16.82 6.74 -5.69
CA ASP A 155 15.90 7.82 -6.03
C ASP A 155 16.41 8.72 -7.16
N SER A 156 17.59 8.37 -7.74
CA SER A 156 18.25 9.17 -8.78
C SER A 156 17.41 9.37 -10.05
N ASP A 157 16.39 8.55 -10.24
CA ASP A 157 15.46 8.62 -11.36
C ASP A 157 14.14 9.34 -11.04
N PHE A 158 14.04 9.92 -9.86
CA PHE A 158 12.84 10.67 -9.48
C PHE A 158 12.82 12.02 -10.19
N PRO A 159 11.72 12.40 -10.85
CA PRO A 159 11.59 13.77 -11.34
C PRO A 159 11.47 14.71 -10.14
N LEU A 160 12.39 15.64 -9.99
CA LEU A 160 12.33 16.77 -9.09
C LEU A 160 11.24 17.76 -9.55
#